data_28703eb6c1ad0365a3d2c0d0f8d27265
#
_entry.id   28703eb6c1ad0365a3d2c0d0f8d27265
#
_cell.length_a   1.000
_cell.length_b   1.000
_cell.length_c   1.000
_cell.angle_alpha   90.00
_cell.angle_beta   90.00
_cell.angle_gamma   90.00
#
_symmetry.space_group_name_H-M   'P 1'
#
loop_
_entity.id
_entity.type
_entity.pdbx_description
1 polymer ?
#
loop_
_entity_poly.entity_id
_entity_poly.type
_entity_poly.pdbx_seq_one_letter_code
_entity_poly.pdbx_strand_id
1 'polypeptide(L)'
;MKFLHTGDWHVGRTIRGRSRADEHAAVLAEIADVARTHDVDAVLVCGDVFDTAAPSPESEQIVYRALLDIASTGARVVVIAGNHDSDRRLQAVQPLLELGAVITRPLFTEPETAIVEVPSRDGGETMLVAPLPFLSQRWIVKASELMGGDATEAVQLYEERYRQLCTWMCSRFRDDTVNVIAAHAFVHGADASGSERAAHLSTAYGIPSTVFPPNTHYVALGHLHRPQEIPGPCPIRYSGSPIALDFGEAGQRKVAVVVEAAPKTPARVTEVTLMSGRELRVVQGTLAELRSMAADTGDALLRVHVREKLRVGLADEVRELFPNAVDVILEAVGGRGEKVDREARSDRTPHDLFAEYLRDNEVDDPPLLALFDSVYEEASG
;
A
#
# COMPACT_ATOMS: atom_id res chain seq x y z
N MET A 1 13.55 21.77 -7.81
CA MET A 1 12.13 21.35 -7.74
C MET A 1 11.81 20.74 -6.39
N LYS A 2 10.57 20.94 -5.93
CA LYS A 2 10.07 20.35 -4.69
C LYS A 2 8.81 19.54 -4.98
N PHE A 3 8.71 18.32 -4.46
CA PHE A 3 7.53 17.49 -4.68
C PHE A 3 7.19 16.66 -3.44
N LEU A 4 5.93 16.23 -3.34
CA LEU A 4 5.44 15.38 -2.27
C LEU A 4 5.19 13.98 -2.81
N HIS A 5 5.57 12.95 -2.04
CA HIS A 5 5.33 11.55 -2.32
C HIS A 5 4.39 10.96 -1.26
N THR A 6 3.33 10.30 -1.71
CA THR A 6 2.33 9.57 -0.94
C THR A 6 1.83 8.37 -1.74
N GLY A 7 1.17 7.42 -1.12
CA GLY A 7 0.58 6.25 -1.76
C GLY A 7 -0.20 5.41 -0.75
N ASP A 8 -0.69 4.25 -1.16
CA ASP A 8 -1.33 3.24 -0.31
C ASP A 8 -2.46 3.85 0.56
N TRP A 9 -3.31 4.68 -0.09
CA TRP A 9 -4.40 5.37 0.60
C TRP A 9 -5.49 4.41 1.07
N HIS A 10 -5.76 3.36 0.30
CA HIS A 10 -6.76 2.32 0.58
C HIS A 10 -8.12 2.88 1.00
N VAL A 11 -8.58 3.94 0.33
CA VAL A 11 -9.88 4.54 0.63
C VAL A 11 -10.99 3.53 0.45
N GLY A 12 -11.83 3.38 1.48
CA GLY A 12 -12.84 2.32 1.57
C GLY A 12 -12.45 1.19 2.51
N ARG A 13 -11.20 1.15 2.99
CA ARG A 13 -10.76 0.19 4.00
C ARG A 13 -11.54 0.35 5.28
N THR A 14 -12.08 -0.77 5.79
CA THR A 14 -12.74 -0.83 7.09
C THR A 14 -11.85 -1.55 8.11
N ILE A 15 -12.05 -1.27 9.38
CA ILE A 15 -11.43 -2.03 10.45
C ILE A 15 -12.49 -2.78 11.24
N ARG A 16 -12.48 -4.11 11.17
CA ARG A 16 -13.52 -4.97 11.79
C ARG A 16 -14.94 -4.52 11.45
N GLY A 17 -15.19 -4.15 10.18
CA GLY A 17 -16.49 -3.70 9.70
C GLY A 17 -16.83 -2.24 10.01
N ARG A 18 -15.99 -1.51 10.75
CA ARG A 18 -16.18 -0.09 11.02
C ARG A 18 -15.62 0.74 9.86
N SER A 19 -16.44 1.62 9.29
CA SER A 19 -16.01 2.58 8.26
C SER A 19 -14.96 3.54 8.82
N ARG A 20 -14.02 3.93 7.95
CA ARG A 20 -12.97 4.93 8.22
C ARG A 20 -13.02 6.07 7.20
N ALA A 21 -14.16 6.26 6.53
CA ALA A 21 -14.34 7.26 5.50
C ALA A 21 -13.95 8.68 5.95
N ASP A 22 -14.40 9.10 7.14
CA ASP A 22 -14.06 10.41 7.72
C ASP A 22 -12.56 10.57 7.99
N GLU A 23 -11.89 9.49 8.45
CA GLU A 23 -10.44 9.50 8.69
C GLU A 23 -9.66 9.61 7.37
N HIS A 24 -10.08 8.86 6.34
CA HIS A 24 -9.47 8.98 5.01
C HIS A 24 -9.66 10.41 4.47
N ALA A 25 -10.86 10.98 4.55
CA ALA A 25 -11.11 12.34 4.10
C ALA A 25 -10.24 13.36 4.86
N ALA A 26 -10.12 13.22 6.18
CA ALA A 26 -9.33 14.13 7.01
C ALA A 26 -7.82 14.05 6.69
N VAL A 27 -7.26 12.85 6.59
CA VAL A 27 -5.82 12.70 6.31
C VAL A 27 -5.45 13.13 4.89
N LEU A 28 -6.33 12.91 3.91
CA LEU A 28 -6.11 13.36 2.55
C LEU A 28 -6.20 14.91 2.43
N ALA A 29 -7.07 15.54 3.23
CA ALA A 29 -7.06 17.00 3.37
C ALA A 29 -5.77 17.51 4.02
N GLU A 30 -5.24 16.80 5.04
CA GLU A 30 -3.95 17.12 5.65
C GLU A 30 -2.80 16.99 4.63
N ILE A 31 -2.82 15.99 3.74
CA ILE A 31 -1.84 15.87 2.64
C ILE A 31 -1.91 17.09 1.71
N ALA A 32 -3.11 17.58 1.38
CA ALA A 32 -3.26 18.80 0.59
C ALA A 32 -2.69 20.03 1.32
N ASP A 33 -2.85 20.11 2.65
CA ASP A 33 -2.27 21.18 3.47
C ASP A 33 -0.74 21.09 3.54
N VAL A 34 -0.18 19.89 3.62
CA VAL A 34 1.28 19.67 3.52
C VAL A 34 1.78 20.14 2.16
N ALA A 35 1.11 19.77 1.06
CA ALA A 35 1.48 20.20 -0.28
C ALA A 35 1.47 21.73 -0.42
N ARG A 36 0.46 22.39 0.15
CA ARG A 36 0.33 23.86 0.18
C ARG A 36 1.41 24.51 1.02
N THR A 37 1.63 24.01 2.24
CA THR A 37 2.58 24.59 3.20
C THR A 37 4.01 24.52 2.71
N HIS A 38 4.36 23.42 2.03
CA HIS A 38 5.69 23.22 1.47
C HIS A 38 5.85 23.80 0.07
N ASP A 39 4.79 24.37 -0.53
CA ASP A 39 4.79 24.97 -1.86
C ASP A 39 5.38 24.03 -2.91
N VAL A 40 4.85 22.78 -2.97
CA VAL A 40 5.39 21.75 -3.85
C VAL A 40 4.96 21.96 -5.31
N ASP A 41 5.85 21.66 -6.26
CA ASP A 41 5.59 21.71 -7.70
C ASP A 41 4.71 20.55 -8.16
N ALA A 42 4.88 19.37 -7.50
CA ALA A 42 4.13 18.15 -7.82
C ALA A 42 3.78 17.33 -6.58
N VAL A 43 2.76 16.46 -6.74
CA VAL A 43 2.44 15.38 -5.81
C VAL A 43 2.40 14.06 -6.57
N LEU A 44 3.19 13.08 -6.10
CA LEU A 44 3.24 11.74 -6.65
C LEU A 44 2.41 10.81 -5.77
N VAL A 45 1.38 10.20 -6.33
CA VAL A 45 0.51 9.22 -5.67
C VAL A 45 0.84 7.83 -6.23
N CYS A 46 1.55 7.04 -5.43
CA CYS A 46 2.19 5.81 -5.87
C CYS A 46 1.30 4.56 -5.74
N GLY A 47 0.05 4.64 -6.20
CA GLY A 47 -0.88 3.51 -6.28
C GLY A 47 -1.66 3.22 -5.01
N ASP A 48 -2.53 2.22 -5.11
CA ASP A 48 -3.47 1.75 -4.08
C ASP A 48 -4.27 2.91 -3.47
N VAL A 49 -4.86 3.74 -4.35
CA VAL A 49 -5.74 4.84 -3.92
C VAL A 49 -7.06 4.31 -3.37
N PHE A 50 -7.53 3.16 -3.87
CA PHE A 50 -8.70 2.44 -3.38
C PHE A 50 -8.32 1.13 -2.69
N ASP A 51 -9.16 0.68 -1.74
CA ASP A 51 -8.96 -0.64 -1.08
C ASP A 51 -9.36 -1.82 -1.99
N THR A 52 -10.20 -1.58 -2.98
CA THR A 52 -10.67 -2.60 -3.93
C THR A 52 -10.83 -2.04 -5.34
N ALA A 53 -10.72 -2.92 -6.34
CA ALA A 53 -10.93 -2.56 -7.76
C ALA A 53 -12.37 -2.09 -8.10
N ALA A 54 -13.34 -2.31 -7.20
CA ALA A 54 -14.72 -1.85 -7.32
C ALA A 54 -15.09 -1.00 -6.08
N PRO A 55 -14.54 0.23 -5.96
CA PRO A 55 -14.81 1.11 -4.84
C PRO A 55 -16.27 1.53 -4.77
N SER A 56 -16.74 1.87 -3.56
CA SER A 56 -18.06 2.48 -3.36
C SER A 56 -18.07 3.91 -3.91
N PRO A 57 -19.26 4.46 -4.25
CA PRO A 57 -19.38 5.87 -4.68
C PRO A 57 -18.84 6.86 -3.64
N GLU A 58 -18.95 6.55 -2.34
CA GLU A 58 -18.37 7.33 -1.25
C GLU A 58 -16.84 7.34 -1.31
N SER A 59 -16.22 6.17 -1.54
CA SER A 59 -14.77 6.07 -1.70
C SER A 59 -14.28 6.83 -2.92
N GLU A 60 -15.00 6.73 -4.05
CA GLU A 60 -14.69 7.49 -5.27
C GLU A 60 -14.78 9.00 -5.01
N GLN A 61 -15.80 9.46 -4.30
CA GLN A 61 -15.97 10.87 -3.96
C GLN A 61 -14.80 11.37 -3.10
N ILE A 62 -14.38 10.62 -2.09
CA ILE A 62 -13.26 10.99 -1.22
C ILE A 62 -11.97 11.11 -2.03
N VAL A 63 -11.64 10.10 -2.86
CA VAL A 63 -10.39 10.08 -3.63
C VAL A 63 -10.37 11.22 -4.66
N TYR A 64 -11.42 11.34 -5.48
CA TYR A 64 -11.40 12.36 -6.54
C TYR A 64 -11.44 13.77 -5.95
N ARG A 65 -12.14 13.98 -4.85
CA ARG A 65 -12.12 15.27 -4.15
C ARG A 65 -10.71 15.59 -3.65
N ALA A 66 -10.04 14.63 -2.99
CA ALA A 66 -8.69 14.82 -2.47
C ALA A 66 -7.69 15.14 -3.59
N LEU A 67 -7.74 14.42 -4.73
CA LEU A 67 -6.87 14.69 -5.88
C LEU A 67 -7.05 16.12 -6.42
N LEU A 68 -8.30 16.59 -6.52
CA LEU A 68 -8.60 17.93 -6.96
C LEU A 68 -8.21 19.00 -5.93
N ASP A 69 -8.40 18.74 -4.64
CA ASP A 69 -8.00 19.64 -3.55
C ASP A 69 -6.48 19.79 -3.50
N ILE A 70 -5.72 18.69 -3.69
CA ILE A 70 -4.26 18.73 -3.85
C ILE A 70 -3.87 19.54 -5.09
N ALA A 71 -4.48 19.29 -6.23
CA ALA A 71 -4.20 20.04 -7.46
C ALA A 71 -4.53 21.52 -7.33
N SER A 72 -5.56 21.89 -6.55
CA SER A 72 -5.94 23.27 -6.26
C SER A 72 -4.86 24.07 -5.50
N THR A 73 -3.88 23.39 -4.89
CA THR A 73 -2.70 24.05 -4.29
C THR A 73 -1.75 24.62 -5.35
N GLY A 74 -1.96 24.30 -6.61
CA GLY A 74 -1.09 24.66 -7.75
C GLY A 74 -0.08 23.55 -8.10
N ALA A 75 -0.04 22.45 -7.36
CA ALA A 75 0.80 21.30 -7.67
C ALA A 75 0.23 20.46 -8.82
N ARG A 76 1.08 19.92 -9.67
CA ARG A 76 0.70 18.84 -10.60
C ARG A 76 0.58 17.53 -9.85
N VAL A 77 -0.54 16.83 -9.99
CA VAL A 77 -0.72 15.53 -9.33
C VAL A 77 -0.48 14.41 -10.36
N VAL A 78 0.42 13.48 -10.04
CA VAL A 78 0.68 12.31 -10.87
C VAL A 78 0.26 11.07 -10.10
N VAL A 79 -0.65 10.28 -10.66
CA VAL A 79 -1.22 9.08 -10.03
C VAL A 79 -0.89 7.86 -10.88
N ILE A 80 -0.32 6.84 -10.27
CA ILE A 80 -0.19 5.51 -10.87
C ILE A 80 -1.17 4.53 -10.22
N ALA A 81 -1.46 3.40 -10.87
CA ALA A 81 -2.27 2.35 -10.26
C ALA A 81 -1.43 1.39 -9.42
N GLY A 82 -1.98 0.97 -8.28
CA GLY A 82 -1.48 -0.14 -7.48
C GLY A 82 -2.21 -1.45 -7.77
N ASN A 83 -1.96 -2.48 -6.94
CA ASN A 83 -2.57 -3.81 -7.13
C ASN A 83 -4.01 -3.92 -6.60
N HIS A 84 -4.49 -2.95 -5.84
CA HIS A 84 -5.88 -2.85 -5.41
C HIS A 84 -6.74 -2.02 -6.35
N ASP A 85 -6.12 -1.16 -7.15
CA ASP A 85 -6.82 -0.29 -8.07
C ASP A 85 -7.32 -1.03 -9.31
N SER A 86 -8.37 -0.48 -9.94
CA SER A 86 -8.74 -0.85 -11.30
C SER A 86 -8.10 0.14 -12.28
N ASP A 87 -7.12 -0.32 -13.04
CA ASP A 87 -6.45 0.43 -14.11
C ASP A 87 -7.47 1.01 -15.12
N ARG A 88 -8.48 0.21 -15.50
CA ARG A 88 -9.54 0.61 -16.44
C ARG A 88 -10.44 1.71 -15.87
N ARG A 89 -10.76 1.66 -14.56
CA ARG A 89 -11.53 2.73 -13.90
C ARG A 89 -10.75 4.03 -13.86
N LEU A 90 -9.49 3.98 -13.43
CA LEU A 90 -8.62 5.15 -13.41
C LEU A 90 -8.42 5.73 -14.83
N GLN A 91 -8.31 4.86 -15.85
CA GLN A 91 -8.24 5.29 -17.24
C GLN A 91 -9.54 5.96 -17.72
N ALA A 92 -10.69 5.43 -17.32
CA ALA A 92 -11.99 5.98 -17.72
C ALA A 92 -12.24 7.41 -17.20
N VAL A 93 -11.74 7.75 -16.01
CA VAL A 93 -11.88 9.08 -15.41
C VAL A 93 -10.73 10.03 -15.75
N GLN A 94 -9.66 9.55 -16.38
CA GLN A 94 -8.48 10.32 -16.75
C GLN A 94 -8.82 11.64 -17.47
N PRO A 95 -9.67 11.69 -18.53
CA PRO A 95 -9.96 12.93 -19.22
C PRO A 95 -10.61 14.00 -18.34
N LEU A 96 -11.35 13.59 -17.31
CA LEU A 96 -11.99 14.51 -16.36
C LEU A 96 -10.96 15.04 -15.34
N LEU A 97 -10.09 14.18 -14.85
CA LEU A 97 -9.05 14.52 -13.88
C LEU A 97 -7.98 15.44 -14.48
N GLU A 98 -7.65 15.26 -15.75
CA GLU A 98 -6.69 16.11 -16.47
C GLU A 98 -7.14 17.56 -16.56
N LEU A 99 -8.45 17.85 -16.59
CA LEU A 99 -9.00 19.21 -16.52
C LEU A 99 -8.62 19.91 -15.19
N GLY A 100 -8.41 19.13 -14.12
CA GLY A 100 -8.01 19.60 -12.80
C GLY A 100 -6.51 19.48 -12.52
N ALA A 101 -5.65 19.36 -13.54
CA ALA A 101 -4.21 19.17 -13.41
C ALA A 101 -3.78 17.87 -12.68
N VAL A 102 -4.65 16.85 -12.69
CA VAL A 102 -4.36 15.49 -12.18
C VAL A 102 -4.10 14.57 -13.37
N ILE A 103 -2.90 14.05 -13.46
CA ILE A 103 -2.43 13.19 -14.55
C ILE A 103 -2.40 11.74 -14.03
N THR A 104 -3.20 10.86 -14.61
CA THR A 104 -3.18 9.44 -14.26
C THR A 104 -2.37 8.64 -15.26
N ARG A 105 -1.59 7.68 -14.76
CA ARG A 105 -0.83 6.71 -15.56
C ARG A 105 -1.08 5.31 -15.00
N PRO A 106 -2.32 4.79 -15.17
CA PRO A 106 -2.72 3.53 -14.57
C PRO A 106 -2.19 2.31 -15.30
N LEU A 107 -1.81 2.46 -16.58
CA LEU A 107 -1.30 1.39 -17.44
C LEU A 107 0.16 1.64 -17.80
N PHE A 108 0.90 0.55 -17.94
CA PHE A 108 2.23 0.61 -18.54
C PHE A 108 2.08 0.82 -20.06
N THR A 109 2.62 1.92 -20.56
CA THR A 109 2.58 2.32 -21.97
C THR A 109 3.97 2.74 -22.45
N GLU A 110 4.09 3.14 -23.72
CA GLU A 110 5.33 3.60 -24.31
C GLU A 110 5.86 4.86 -23.61
N PRO A 111 7.20 4.99 -23.41
CA PRO A 111 7.80 6.14 -22.71
C PRO A 111 7.40 7.50 -23.27
N GLU A 112 7.18 7.58 -24.58
CA GLU A 112 6.78 8.80 -25.29
C GLU A 112 5.46 9.37 -24.79
N THR A 113 4.55 8.51 -24.35
CA THR A 113 3.20 8.88 -23.88
C THR A 113 3.08 8.74 -22.35
N ALA A 114 3.90 7.88 -21.73
CA ALA A 114 3.83 7.58 -20.31
C ALA A 114 4.54 8.62 -19.45
N ILE A 115 5.74 9.06 -19.85
CA ILE A 115 6.53 10.04 -19.09
C ILE A 115 5.71 11.31 -18.87
N VAL A 116 5.72 11.76 -17.63
CA VAL A 116 5.06 13.02 -17.26
C VAL A 116 6.12 14.09 -17.06
N GLU A 117 6.05 15.15 -17.87
CA GLU A 117 6.88 16.33 -17.69
C GLU A 117 6.17 17.33 -16.77
N VAL A 118 6.82 17.66 -15.67
CA VAL A 118 6.32 18.64 -14.70
C VAL A 118 7.30 19.82 -14.65
N PRO A 119 6.91 21.00 -15.13
CA PRO A 119 7.69 22.21 -14.94
C PRO A 119 7.60 22.65 -13.48
N SER A 120 8.69 23.22 -12.94
CA SER A 120 8.64 23.94 -11.66
C SER A 120 7.72 25.16 -11.78
N ARG A 121 7.17 25.64 -10.67
CA ARG A 121 6.28 26.81 -10.68
C ARG A 121 6.94 28.09 -11.18
N ASP A 122 8.23 28.23 -10.95
CA ASP A 122 9.02 29.34 -11.47
C ASP A 122 9.51 29.16 -12.90
N GLY A 123 9.28 27.98 -13.50
CA GLY A 123 9.66 27.63 -14.87
C GLY A 123 11.17 27.38 -15.07
N GLY A 124 11.97 27.39 -13.98
CA GLY A 124 13.42 27.25 -14.06
C GLY A 124 13.91 25.81 -14.23
N GLU A 125 13.12 24.83 -13.82
CA GLU A 125 13.47 23.39 -13.84
C GLU A 125 12.34 22.55 -14.39
N THR A 126 12.69 21.35 -14.86
CA THR A 126 11.70 20.35 -15.31
C THR A 126 11.97 19.03 -14.60
N MET A 127 10.92 18.40 -14.08
CA MET A 127 10.95 17.03 -13.57
C MET A 127 10.36 16.08 -14.59
N LEU A 128 11.03 14.95 -14.83
CA LEU A 128 10.52 13.82 -15.59
C LEU A 128 10.12 12.72 -14.61
N VAL A 129 8.84 12.37 -14.63
CA VAL A 129 8.31 11.28 -13.83
C VAL A 129 8.11 10.06 -14.72
N ALA A 130 8.85 8.98 -14.46
CA ALA A 130 8.71 7.67 -15.09
C ALA A 130 7.71 6.82 -14.29
N PRO A 131 6.47 6.62 -14.80
CA PRO A 131 5.45 5.86 -14.09
C PRO A 131 5.64 4.35 -14.33
N LEU A 132 5.71 3.59 -13.25
CA LEU A 132 5.73 2.13 -13.22
C LEU A 132 4.56 1.64 -12.34
N PRO A 133 3.31 1.59 -12.88
CA PRO A 133 2.18 1.05 -12.14
C PRO A 133 2.42 -0.41 -11.77
N PHE A 134 1.57 -0.98 -10.93
CA PHE A 134 1.70 -2.39 -10.54
C PHE A 134 1.71 -3.31 -11.77
N LEU A 135 2.77 -4.08 -11.89
CA LEU A 135 2.95 -5.07 -12.96
C LEU A 135 2.77 -6.46 -12.36
N SER A 136 1.63 -7.10 -12.62
CA SER A 136 1.39 -8.46 -12.13
C SER A 136 2.39 -9.43 -12.75
N GLN A 137 2.82 -10.45 -11.99
CA GLN A 137 3.68 -11.52 -12.48
C GLN A 137 3.08 -12.19 -13.73
N ARG A 138 1.75 -12.38 -13.74
CA ARG A 138 1.01 -12.94 -14.87
C ARG A 138 1.19 -12.10 -16.14
N TRP A 139 1.23 -10.77 -16.01
CA TRP A 139 1.47 -9.89 -17.15
C TRP A 139 2.92 -10.01 -17.67
N ILE A 140 3.90 -10.15 -16.76
CA ILE A 140 5.32 -10.23 -17.10
C ILE A 140 5.71 -11.65 -17.58
N VAL A 141 5.17 -12.71 -16.94
CA VAL A 141 5.60 -14.11 -17.10
C VAL A 141 4.74 -14.91 -18.09
N LYS A 142 3.53 -14.45 -18.44
CA LYS A 142 2.62 -15.13 -19.36
C LYS A 142 3.26 -15.54 -20.70
N ALA A 143 4.36 -14.89 -21.09
CA ALA A 143 5.16 -15.27 -22.25
C ALA A 143 6.12 -16.44 -21.98
N SER A 144 6.50 -16.72 -20.72
CA SER A 144 7.45 -17.78 -20.36
C SER A 144 6.78 -19.10 -19.96
N GLU A 145 5.56 -19.06 -19.38
CA GLU A 145 4.78 -20.29 -19.11
C GLU A 145 4.44 -21.06 -20.40
N LEU A 146 4.30 -20.36 -21.51
CA LEU A 146 4.21 -20.96 -22.85
C LEU A 146 5.50 -21.70 -23.28
N MET A 147 6.61 -21.55 -22.52
CA MET A 147 7.92 -22.12 -22.84
C MET A 147 8.42 -23.18 -21.82
N GLY A 148 7.65 -23.50 -20.77
CA GLY A 148 7.92 -24.64 -19.87
C GLY A 148 9.05 -24.45 -18.86
N GLY A 149 9.30 -23.22 -18.38
CA GLY A 149 10.31 -22.91 -17.36
C GLY A 149 9.90 -23.30 -15.92
N ASP A 150 10.90 -23.51 -15.04
CA ASP A 150 10.66 -23.78 -13.63
C ASP A 150 10.43 -22.46 -12.81
N ALA A 151 10.04 -22.58 -11.53
CA ALA A 151 9.72 -21.43 -10.67
C ALA A 151 10.92 -20.49 -10.43
N THR A 152 12.15 -21.00 -10.36
CA THR A 152 13.38 -20.22 -10.18
C THR A 152 13.69 -19.39 -11.43
N GLU A 153 13.51 -20.01 -12.60
CA GLU A 153 13.63 -19.32 -13.89
C GLU A 153 12.58 -18.22 -14.02
N ALA A 154 11.36 -18.45 -13.52
CA ALA A 154 10.28 -17.46 -13.54
C ALA A 154 10.60 -16.23 -12.69
N VAL A 155 11.20 -16.38 -11.50
CA VAL A 155 11.65 -15.26 -10.63
C VAL A 155 12.74 -14.44 -11.31
N GLN A 156 13.78 -15.10 -11.80
CA GLN A 156 14.88 -14.43 -12.51
C GLN A 156 14.39 -13.69 -13.77
N LEU A 157 13.44 -14.30 -14.47
CA LEU A 157 12.82 -13.69 -15.64
C LEU A 157 11.99 -12.46 -15.25
N TYR A 158 11.28 -12.49 -14.10
CA TYR A 158 10.53 -11.35 -13.60
C TYR A 158 11.44 -10.15 -13.31
N GLU A 159 12.52 -10.36 -12.55
CA GLU A 159 13.49 -9.32 -12.22
C GLU A 159 14.14 -8.73 -13.49
N GLU A 160 14.58 -9.58 -14.41
CA GLU A 160 15.20 -9.14 -15.65
C GLU A 160 14.23 -8.37 -16.54
N ARG A 161 13.00 -8.84 -16.67
CA ARG A 161 11.94 -8.13 -17.41
C ARG A 161 11.59 -6.80 -16.77
N TYR A 162 11.47 -6.76 -15.44
CA TYR A 162 11.22 -5.50 -14.74
C TYR A 162 12.37 -4.51 -14.95
N ARG A 163 13.62 -4.97 -14.91
CA ARG A 163 14.80 -4.17 -15.22
C ARG A 163 14.75 -3.59 -16.64
N GLN A 164 14.41 -4.41 -17.62
CA GLN A 164 14.29 -3.99 -19.03
C GLN A 164 13.19 -2.93 -19.18
N LEU A 165 12.01 -3.14 -18.57
CA LEU A 165 10.90 -2.21 -18.60
C LEU A 165 11.25 -0.89 -17.90
N CYS A 166 11.90 -0.95 -16.73
CA CYS A 166 12.36 0.23 -16.00
C CYS A 166 13.40 1.02 -16.84
N THR A 167 14.38 0.33 -17.42
CA THR A 167 15.39 0.96 -18.28
C THR A 167 14.76 1.60 -19.50
N TRP A 168 13.81 0.91 -20.14
CA TRP A 168 13.09 1.44 -21.29
C TRP A 168 12.25 2.67 -20.93
N MET A 169 11.49 2.64 -19.82
CA MET A 169 10.72 3.77 -19.34
C MET A 169 11.62 4.98 -19.03
N CYS A 170 12.77 4.75 -18.41
CA CYS A 170 13.73 5.80 -18.07
C CYS A 170 14.61 6.28 -19.25
N SER A 171 14.42 5.74 -20.47
CA SER A 171 15.20 6.14 -21.66
C SER A 171 15.05 7.62 -22.05
N ARG A 172 13.99 8.28 -21.53
CA ARG A 172 13.71 9.71 -21.75
C ARG A 172 14.36 10.61 -20.70
N PHE A 173 15.01 10.06 -19.67
CA PHE A 173 15.71 10.84 -18.65
C PHE A 173 16.87 11.65 -19.24
N ARG A 174 17.01 12.89 -18.78
CA ARG A 174 18.01 13.83 -19.26
C ARG A 174 18.87 14.35 -18.11
N ASP A 175 20.07 14.83 -18.44
CA ASP A 175 21.00 15.36 -17.44
C ASP A 175 20.62 16.76 -16.92
N ASP A 176 19.74 17.45 -17.63
CA ASP A 176 19.24 18.79 -17.30
C ASP A 176 17.89 18.77 -16.59
N THR A 177 17.38 17.60 -16.25
CA THR A 177 16.09 17.43 -15.57
C THR A 177 16.23 16.74 -14.23
N VAL A 178 15.22 16.93 -13.36
CA VAL A 178 15.04 16.11 -12.16
C VAL A 178 14.35 14.82 -12.59
N ASN A 179 15.03 13.69 -12.53
CA ASN A 179 14.55 12.38 -12.99
C ASN A 179 14.00 11.59 -11.81
N VAL A 180 12.71 11.26 -11.84
CA VAL A 180 12.01 10.58 -10.74
C VAL A 180 11.27 9.35 -11.27
N ILE A 181 11.32 8.26 -10.53
CA ILE A 181 10.51 7.07 -10.79
C ILE A 181 9.37 7.05 -9.77
N ALA A 182 8.13 6.89 -10.24
CA ALA A 182 6.97 6.57 -9.40
C ALA A 182 6.59 5.11 -9.69
N ALA A 183 6.75 4.23 -8.71
CA ALA A 183 6.53 2.80 -8.90
C ALA A 183 5.64 2.20 -7.80
N HIS A 184 4.87 1.16 -8.16
CA HIS A 184 4.14 0.35 -7.20
C HIS A 184 4.66 -1.08 -7.28
N ALA A 185 5.60 -1.43 -6.40
CA ALA A 185 6.33 -2.70 -6.45
C ALA A 185 6.92 -3.10 -5.09
N PHE A 186 7.11 -4.41 -4.90
CA PHE A 186 7.86 -4.94 -3.76
C PHE A 186 9.35 -4.97 -4.07
N VAL A 187 10.16 -4.26 -3.28
CA VAL A 187 11.63 -4.25 -3.39
C VAL A 187 12.23 -5.13 -2.30
N HIS A 188 13.15 -6.02 -2.69
CA HIS A 188 13.83 -6.92 -1.77
C HIS A 188 14.52 -6.17 -0.61
N GLY A 189 14.40 -6.73 0.59
CA GLY A 189 14.95 -6.15 1.81
C GLY A 189 14.04 -5.13 2.50
N ALA A 190 12.84 -4.89 1.95
CA ALA A 190 11.83 -4.07 2.60
C ALA A 190 11.04 -4.87 3.66
N ASP A 191 10.64 -4.18 4.72
CA ASP A 191 9.82 -4.72 5.80
C ASP A 191 8.33 -4.53 5.50
N ALA A 192 7.56 -5.63 5.46
CA ALA A 192 6.11 -5.58 5.38
C ALA A 192 5.47 -5.26 6.72
N SER A 193 4.29 -4.63 6.70
CA SER A 193 3.50 -4.30 7.91
C SER A 193 2.57 -5.43 8.36
N GLY A 194 2.36 -6.44 7.50
CA GLY A 194 1.43 -7.55 7.73
C GLY A 194 -0.04 -7.23 7.40
N SER A 195 -0.32 -6.05 6.85
CA SER A 195 -1.63 -5.65 6.32
C SER A 195 -1.70 -5.74 4.79
N GLU A 196 -0.56 -5.91 4.14
CA GLU A 196 -0.42 -6.13 2.71
C GLU A 196 -0.90 -7.54 2.32
N ARG A 197 -1.26 -7.74 1.05
CA ARG A 197 -1.65 -9.07 0.55
C ARG A 197 -0.43 -9.99 0.52
N ALA A 198 -0.47 -11.07 1.31
CA ALA A 198 0.63 -12.04 1.41
C ALA A 198 1.09 -12.61 0.06
N ALA A 199 0.15 -12.80 -0.89
CA ALA A 199 0.46 -13.29 -2.23
C ALA A 199 1.42 -12.36 -3.01
N HIS A 200 1.38 -11.06 -2.76
CA HIS A 200 2.22 -10.07 -3.44
C HIS A 200 3.53 -9.76 -2.69
N LEU A 201 3.71 -10.29 -1.49
CA LEU A 201 4.93 -10.19 -0.69
C LEU A 201 5.88 -11.38 -0.88
N SER A 202 5.53 -12.34 -1.76
CA SER A 202 6.40 -13.45 -2.04
C SER A 202 7.68 -12.97 -2.75
N THR A 203 8.79 -13.66 -2.52
CA THR A 203 10.06 -13.39 -3.23
C THR A 203 9.91 -13.45 -4.75
N ALA A 204 8.87 -14.14 -5.24
CA ALA A 204 8.56 -14.23 -6.67
C ALA A 204 8.11 -12.88 -7.30
N TYR A 205 7.64 -11.93 -6.47
CA TYR A 205 7.23 -10.59 -6.92
C TYR A 205 8.24 -9.49 -6.54
N GLY A 206 9.29 -9.84 -5.80
CA GLY A 206 10.31 -8.89 -5.37
C GLY A 206 11.26 -8.52 -6.50
N ILE A 207 11.72 -7.27 -6.50
CA ILE A 207 12.75 -6.77 -7.40
C ILE A 207 13.94 -6.24 -6.58
N PRO A 208 15.18 -6.40 -7.05
CA PRO A 208 16.32 -5.78 -6.39
C PRO A 208 16.34 -4.26 -6.64
N SER A 209 16.80 -3.47 -5.67
CA SER A 209 16.91 -2.02 -5.82
C SER A 209 17.84 -1.58 -6.97
N THR A 210 18.70 -2.49 -7.43
CA THR A 210 19.62 -2.28 -8.58
C THR A 210 18.91 -2.27 -9.94
N VAL A 211 17.60 -2.49 -10.02
CA VAL A 211 16.84 -2.32 -11.27
C VAL A 211 16.68 -0.84 -11.65
N PHE A 212 16.79 0.06 -10.68
CA PHE A 212 16.63 1.49 -10.90
C PHE A 212 17.92 2.10 -11.48
N PRO A 213 17.81 2.87 -12.58
CA PRO A 213 18.99 3.47 -13.24
C PRO A 213 19.69 4.51 -12.36
N PRO A 214 21.04 4.63 -12.46
CA PRO A 214 21.83 5.53 -11.60
C PRO A 214 21.61 7.03 -11.88
N ASN A 215 21.02 7.40 -13.01
CA ASN A 215 20.65 8.79 -13.35
C ASN A 215 19.26 9.19 -12.78
N THR A 216 18.71 8.39 -11.87
CA THR A 216 17.48 8.69 -11.12
C THR A 216 17.84 9.50 -9.88
N HIS A 217 17.09 10.58 -9.59
CA HIS A 217 17.28 11.40 -8.40
C HIS A 217 16.52 10.87 -7.20
N TYR A 218 15.35 10.25 -7.43
CA TYR A 218 14.48 9.71 -6.40
C TYR A 218 13.58 8.61 -6.95
N VAL A 219 13.35 7.57 -6.16
CA VAL A 219 12.35 6.54 -6.46
C VAL A 219 11.24 6.59 -5.39
N ALA A 220 10.05 6.98 -5.84
CA ALA A 220 8.83 7.01 -5.03
C ALA A 220 8.12 5.65 -5.15
N LEU A 221 8.04 4.89 -4.05
CA LEU A 221 7.44 3.56 -4.00
C LEU A 221 6.12 3.57 -3.24
N GLY A 222 5.09 2.91 -3.79
CA GLY A 222 3.94 2.37 -3.08
C GLY A 222 4.00 0.86 -2.97
N HIS A 223 3.02 0.25 -2.33
CA HIS A 223 2.80 -1.16 -2.07
C HIS A 223 3.03 -1.59 -0.61
N LEU A 224 4.00 -1.01 0.10
CA LEU A 224 4.24 -1.32 1.50
C LEU A 224 3.79 -0.17 2.39
N HIS A 225 3.01 -0.51 3.42
CA HIS A 225 2.30 0.46 4.27
C HIS A 225 3.19 1.08 5.36
N ARG A 226 4.43 0.57 5.52
CA ARG A 226 5.41 1.09 6.45
C ARG A 226 6.34 2.08 5.76
N PRO A 227 6.43 3.35 6.23
CA PRO A 227 7.41 4.30 5.74
C PRO A 227 8.82 3.78 5.97
N GLN A 228 9.62 3.66 4.92
CA GLN A 228 10.99 3.15 5.01
C GLN A 228 11.83 3.54 3.80
N GLU A 229 13.14 3.52 3.99
CA GLU A 229 14.14 3.72 2.93
C GLU A 229 14.81 2.40 2.59
N ILE A 230 14.99 2.16 1.31
CA ILE A 230 15.67 0.98 0.78
C ILE A 230 17.05 1.39 0.26
N PRO A 231 18.14 0.69 0.63
CA PRO A 231 19.46 0.96 0.10
C PRO A 231 19.50 0.83 -1.43
N GLY A 232 20.07 1.82 -2.12
CA GLY A 232 20.11 1.83 -3.57
C GLY A 232 20.99 2.92 -4.17
N PRO A 233 20.96 3.10 -5.51
CA PRO A 233 21.79 4.07 -6.20
C PRO A 233 21.39 5.54 -5.95
N CYS A 234 20.16 5.78 -5.49
CA CYS A 234 19.61 7.06 -5.08
C CYS A 234 18.67 6.83 -3.88
N PRO A 235 18.08 7.85 -3.26
CA PRO A 235 17.02 7.66 -2.28
C PRO A 235 15.82 6.91 -2.88
N ILE A 236 15.55 5.71 -2.36
CA ILE A 236 14.45 4.81 -2.74
C ILE A 236 13.58 4.66 -1.50
N ARG A 237 12.31 5.09 -1.55
CA ARG A 237 11.48 5.12 -0.36
C ARG A 237 10.06 4.68 -0.61
N TYR A 238 9.51 3.98 0.38
CA TYR A 238 8.08 3.83 0.57
C TYR A 238 7.57 4.96 1.45
N SER A 239 6.51 5.66 1.00
CA SER A 239 5.82 6.64 1.85
C SER A 239 5.02 5.97 2.95
N GLY A 240 4.63 4.72 2.72
CA GLY A 240 3.66 4.01 3.54
C GLY A 240 2.23 4.53 3.34
N SER A 241 1.28 3.89 4.01
CA SER A 241 -0.10 4.34 4.04
C SER A 241 -0.28 5.58 4.93
N PRO A 242 -1.18 6.53 4.58
CA PRO A 242 -1.35 7.76 5.36
C PRO A 242 -2.06 7.55 6.71
N ILE A 243 -2.79 6.45 6.88
CA ILE A 243 -3.34 5.99 8.16
C ILE A 243 -2.95 4.54 8.42
N ALA A 244 -2.98 4.08 9.68
CA ALA A 244 -2.77 2.67 9.98
C ALA A 244 -3.97 1.84 9.50
N LEU A 245 -3.75 0.85 8.63
CA LEU A 245 -4.79 0.08 7.96
C LEU A 245 -5.22 -1.17 8.74
N ASP A 246 -4.34 -1.72 9.56
CA ASP A 246 -4.62 -2.85 10.47
C ASP A 246 -3.79 -2.72 11.75
N PHE A 247 -4.13 -3.52 12.76
CA PHE A 247 -3.43 -3.55 14.06
C PHE A 247 -1.96 -4.02 13.95
N GLY A 248 -1.55 -4.64 12.86
CA GLY A 248 -0.13 -4.88 12.55
C GLY A 248 0.68 -3.59 12.39
N GLU A 249 0.00 -2.49 12.09
CA GLU A 249 0.61 -1.16 11.93
C GLU A 249 0.48 -0.28 13.19
N ALA A 250 -0.03 -0.84 14.30
CA ALA A 250 -0.18 -0.10 15.56
C ALA A 250 1.16 0.48 16.02
N GLY A 251 1.16 1.75 16.38
CA GLY A 251 2.37 2.47 16.82
C GLY A 251 3.31 2.91 15.69
N GLN A 252 3.02 2.63 14.42
CA GLN A 252 3.78 3.16 13.31
C GLN A 252 3.45 4.65 13.10
N ARG A 253 4.48 5.46 12.90
CA ARG A 253 4.33 6.84 12.49
C ARG A 253 3.94 6.90 11.01
N LYS A 254 2.85 7.59 10.68
CA LYS A 254 2.39 7.81 9.31
C LYS A 254 2.89 9.15 8.80
N VAL A 255 3.34 9.18 7.54
CA VAL A 255 4.02 10.36 6.99
C VAL A 255 3.60 10.64 5.55
N ALA A 256 3.76 11.90 5.13
CA ALA A 256 3.93 12.28 3.75
C ALA A 256 5.42 12.64 3.55
N VAL A 257 5.96 12.34 2.38
CA VAL A 257 7.39 12.55 2.11
C VAL A 257 7.57 13.74 1.19
N VAL A 258 8.25 14.79 1.68
CA VAL A 258 8.62 15.97 0.88
C VAL A 258 10.04 15.80 0.37
N VAL A 259 10.24 15.98 -0.93
CA VAL A 259 11.52 15.80 -1.61
C VAL A 259 11.92 17.08 -2.32
N GLU A 260 13.16 17.51 -2.10
CA GLU A 260 13.79 18.58 -2.85
C GLU A 260 14.90 18.00 -3.72
N ALA A 261 14.86 18.26 -5.02
CA ALA A 261 15.85 17.77 -5.97
C ALA A 261 16.13 18.84 -7.03
N ALA A 262 17.38 18.87 -7.50
CA ALA A 262 17.78 19.65 -8.65
C ALA A 262 18.66 18.80 -9.57
N PRO A 263 18.76 19.10 -10.87
CA PRO A 263 19.63 18.37 -11.77
C PRO A 263 21.06 18.24 -11.22
N LYS A 264 21.65 17.05 -11.30
CA LYS A 264 23.02 16.73 -10.85
C LYS A 264 23.29 16.86 -9.34
N THR A 265 22.26 16.98 -8.53
CA THR A 265 22.40 17.01 -7.06
C THR A 265 21.57 15.88 -6.43
N PRO A 266 22.07 15.25 -5.35
CA PRO A 266 21.29 14.25 -4.64
C PRO A 266 19.98 14.85 -4.09
N ALA A 267 18.91 14.10 -4.13
CA ALA A 267 17.63 14.52 -3.56
C ALA A 267 17.72 14.59 -2.04
N ARG A 268 17.12 15.64 -1.47
CA ARG A 268 16.94 15.80 -0.02
C ARG A 268 15.52 15.39 0.36
N VAL A 269 15.40 14.54 1.37
CA VAL A 269 14.13 13.95 1.80
C VAL A 269 13.77 14.42 3.19
N THR A 270 12.51 14.83 3.38
CA THR A 270 11.94 15.25 4.66
C THR A 270 10.61 14.52 4.89
N GLU A 271 10.47 13.83 6.02
CA GLU A 271 9.22 13.21 6.43
C GLU A 271 8.36 14.21 7.22
N VAL A 272 7.12 14.38 6.81
CA VAL A 272 6.11 15.18 7.50
C VAL A 272 5.10 14.22 8.14
N THR A 273 5.02 14.22 9.47
CA THR A 273 4.12 13.34 10.21
C THR A 273 2.67 13.75 9.96
N LEU A 274 1.81 12.77 9.65
CA LEU A 274 0.37 12.93 9.50
C LEU A 274 -0.32 12.61 10.82
N MET A 275 -1.26 13.46 11.23
CA MET A 275 -1.90 13.43 12.54
C MET A 275 -3.42 13.20 12.49
N SER A 276 -4.05 13.30 11.31
CA SER A 276 -5.51 13.23 11.17
C SER A 276 -6.08 11.82 11.24
N GLY A 277 -5.24 10.78 11.14
CA GLY A 277 -5.66 9.39 11.32
C GLY A 277 -5.79 9.01 12.80
N ARG A 278 -6.82 8.20 13.14
CA ARG A 278 -6.94 7.66 14.51
C ARG A 278 -5.87 6.60 14.76
N GLU A 279 -5.30 6.66 15.94
CA GLU A 279 -4.32 5.66 16.37
C GLU A 279 -4.99 4.28 16.53
N LEU A 280 -4.28 3.24 16.14
CA LEU A 280 -4.62 1.86 16.47
C LEU A 280 -3.78 1.41 17.65
N ARG A 281 -4.43 0.88 18.71
CA ARG A 281 -3.73 0.35 19.87
C ARG A 281 -4.16 -1.07 20.19
N VAL A 282 -3.18 -1.88 20.57
CA VAL A 282 -3.42 -3.21 21.17
C VAL A 282 -3.24 -3.08 22.68
N VAL A 283 -4.27 -3.36 23.44
CA VAL A 283 -4.24 -3.44 24.90
C VAL A 283 -4.48 -4.87 25.34
N GLN A 284 -3.78 -5.32 26.38
CA GLN A 284 -3.89 -6.68 26.87
C GLN A 284 -3.76 -6.74 28.39
N GLY A 285 -4.50 -7.64 29.02
CA GLY A 285 -4.42 -7.84 30.45
C GLY A 285 -5.63 -8.57 31.02
N THR A 286 -5.62 -8.74 32.36
CA THR A 286 -6.80 -9.10 33.14
C THR A 286 -7.80 -7.96 33.15
N LEU A 287 -9.06 -8.22 33.50
CA LEU A 287 -10.08 -7.19 33.55
C LEU A 287 -9.74 -6.04 34.52
N ALA A 288 -9.02 -6.36 35.62
CA ALA A 288 -8.57 -5.36 36.59
C ALA A 288 -7.49 -4.44 35.99
N GLU A 289 -6.52 -5.01 35.26
CA GLU A 289 -5.48 -4.26 34.55
C GLU A 289 -6.08 -3.39 33.44
N LEU A 290 -6.99 -3.95 32.64
CA LEU A 290 -7.68 -3.24 31.57
C LEU A 290 -8.48 -2.04 32.10
N ARG A 291 -9.15 -2.17 33.25
CA ARG A 291 -9.84 -1.04 33.89
C ARG A 291 -8.91 0.11 34.24
N SER A 292 -7.69 -0.18 34.67
CA SER A 292 -6.71 0.88 34.96
C SER A 292 -6.18 1.58 33.70
N MET A 293 -6.22 0.92 32.55
CA MET A 293 -5.76 1.47 31.26
C MET A 293 -6.85 2.25 30.51
N ALA A 294 -8.12 2.08 30.87
CA ALA A 294 -9.25 2.59 30.09
C ALA A 294 -9.21 4.12 29.89
N ALA A 295 -8.78 4.87 30.91
CA ALA A 295 -8.68 6.33 30.85
C ALA A 295 -7.58 6.83 29.87
N ASP A 296 -6.57 6.01 29.59
CA ASP A 296 -5.40 6.41 28.81
C ASP A 296 -5.52 6.08 27.31
N THR A 297 -6.65 5.50 26.87
CA THR A 297 -6.83 5.05 25.49
C THR A 297 -7.31 6.15 24.54
N GLY A 298 -7.83 7.26 25.07
CA GLY A 298 -8.32 8.38 24.28
C GLY A 298 -9.36 7.97 23.25
N ASP A 299 -9.19 8.45 22.01
CA ASP A 299 -10.06 8.12 20.87
C ASP A 299 -9.49 7.00 19.97
N ALA A 300 -8.37 6.38 20.36
CA ALA A 300 -7.77 5.29 19.62
C ALA A 300 -8.76 4.14 19.36
N LEU A 301 -8.66 3.50 18.20
CA LEU A 301 -9.37 2.25 17.94
C LEU A 301 -8.59 1.10 18.59
N LEU A 302 -9.29 0.25 19.33
CA LEU A 302 -8.63 -0.73 20.19
C LEU A 302 -8.88 -2.16 19.72
N ARG A 303 -7.80 -2.96 19.76
CA ARG A 303 -7.85 -4.42 19.87
C ARG A 303 -7.55 -4.77 21.34
N VAL A 304 -8.49 -5.46 21.99
CA VAL A 304 -8.39 -5.78 23.42
C VAL A 304 -8.21 -7.28 23.60
N HIS A 305 -7.06 -7.70 24.12
CA HIS A 305 -6.78 -9.08 24.53
C HIS A 305 -7.08 -9.25 26.01
N VAL A 306 -8.11 -10.03 26.35
CA VAL A 306 -8.58 -10.25 27.71
C VAL A 306 -8.08 -11.57 28.23
N ARG A 307 -7.27 -11.55 29.28
CA ARG A 307 -6.73 -12.73 29.96
C ARG A 307 -7.55 -13.05 31.20
N GLU A 308 -8.69 -13.71 30.99
CA GLU A 308 -9.62 -14.05 32.04
C GLU A 308 -10.20 -15.45 31.87
N LYS A 309 -10.75 -16.01 32.96
CA LYS A 309 -11.57 -17.19 32.86
C LYS A 309 -12.82 -16.87 32.04
N LEU A 310 -13.03 -17.64 30.97
CA LEU A 310 -14.17 -17.44 30.07
C LEU A 310 -15.49 -17.52 30.84
N ARG A 311 -16.35 -16.52 30.67
CA ARG A 311 -17.70 -16.45 31.22
C ARG A 311 -18.63 -15.67 30.29
N VAL A 312 -19.92 -15.93 30.42
CA VAL A 312 -20.95 -15.20 29.67
C VAL A 312 -20.89 -13.71 30.02
N GLY A 313 -21.00 -12.83 29.02
CA GLY A 313 -21.01 -11.39 29.18
C GLY A 313 -19.63 -10.73 29.32
N LEU A 314 -18.52 -11.49 29.35
CA LEU A 314 -17.18 -10.91 29.49
C LEU A 314 -16.82 -9.96 28.34
N ALA A 315 -17.15 -10.33 27.11
CA ALA A 315 -16.87 -9.49 25.95
C ALA A 315 -17.69 -8.18 25.98
N ASP A 316 -18.91 -8.23 26.48
CA ASP A 316 -19.78 -7.05 26.58
C ASP A 316 -19.30 -6.10 27.69
N GLU A 317 -18.86 -6.63 28.83
CA GLU A 317 -18.22 -5.85 29.89
C GLU A 317 -16.95 -5.13 29.38
N VAL A 318 -16.16 -5.79 28.52
CA VAL A 318 -14.98 -5.17 27.90
C VAL A 318 -15.38 -4.07 26.92
N ARG A 319 -16.44 -4.26 26.14
CA ARG A 319 -16.94 -3.22 25.22
C ARG A 319 -17.54 -2.02 25.95
N GLU A 320 -18.17 -2.25 27.11
CA GLU A 320 -18.61 -1.15 27.98
C GLU A 320 -17.43 -0.35 28.54
N LEU A 321 -16.36 -1.05 28.91
CA LEU A 321 -15.12 -0.44 29.42
C LEU A 321 -14.38 0.35 28.33
N PHE A 322 -14.39 -0.17 27.10
CA PHE A 322 -13.71 0.41 25.94
C PHE A 322 -14.69 0.64 24.77
N PRO A 323 -15.40 1.77 24.73
CA PRO A 323 -16.34 2.06 23.64
C PRO A 323 -15.73 2.09 22.24
N ASN A 324 -14.41 2.31 22.15
CA ASN A 324 -13.63 2.29 20.91
C ASN A 324 -13.02 0.92 20.60
N ALA A 325 -13.34 -0.15 21.37
CA ALA A 325 -12.91 -1.49 21.04
C ALA A 325 -13.63 -1.99 19.77
N VAL A 326 -12.85 -2.24 18.74
CA VAL A 326 -13.31 -2.81 17.46
C VAL A 326 -13.03 -4.31 17.37
N ASP A 327 -12.15 -4.82 18.23
CA ASP A 327 -11.77 -6.23 18.27
C ASP A 327 -11.53 -6.65 19.74
N VAL A 328 -12.28 -7.66 20.22
CA VAL A 328 -12.13 -8.19 21.58
C VAL A 328 -11.79 -9.67 21.50
N ILE A 329 -10.59 -10.03 21.93
CA ILE A 329 -10.06 -11.38 21.89
C ILE A 329 -9.99 -11.91 23.32
N LEU A 330 -10.71 -12.98 23.59
CA LEU A 330 -10.74 -13.65 24.89
C LEU A 330 -9.67 -14.76 24.94
N GLU A 331 -8.69 -14.59 25.82
CA GLU A 331 -7.61 -15.58 26.03
C GLU A 331 -7.90 -16.37 27.33
N ALA A 332 -8.15 -17.67 27.19
CA ALA A 332 -8.46 -18.50 28.34
C ALA A 332 -7.23 -18.65 29.27
N VAL A 333 -7.37 -18.28 30.55
CA VAL A 333 -6.37 -18.53 31.58
C VAL A 333 -6.51 -19.99 32.04
N GLY A 334 -5.51 -20.82 31.77
CA GLY A 334 -5.44 -22.22 32.23
C GLY A 334 -5.81 -23.30 31.23
N GLY A 335 -6.20 -22.95 30.01
CA GLY A 335 -6.21 -23.91 28.90
C GLY A 335 -4.80 -24.06 28.32
N ARG A 336 -4.35 -25.30 28.11
CA ARG A 336 -3.29 -25.55 27.14
C ARG A 336 -3.82 -25.04 25.79
N GLY A 337 -3.60 -23.78 25.52
CA GLY A 337 -3.71 -23.28 24.15
C GLY A 337 -2.71 -24.09 23.34
N GLU A 338 -3.19 -24.97 22.51
CA GLU A 338 -2.41 -25.34 21.34
C GLU A 338 -2.03 -23.98 20.71
N LYS A 339 -0.76 -23.62 20.84
CA LYS A 339 -0.14 -22.68 19.93
C LYS A 339 -0.30 -23.35 18.57
N VAL A 340 -1.39 -23.00 17.90
CA VAL A 340 -1.51 -23.28 16.48
C VAL A 340 -0.32 -22.53 15.87
N ASP A 341 0.67 -23.32 15.53
CA ASP A 341 1.96 -22.88 15.03
C ASP A 341 1.72 -22.03 13.79
N ARG A 342 1.60 -20.71 13.97
CA ARG A 342 1.40 -19.76 12.85
C ARG A 342 2.61 -19.77 11.92
N GLU A 343 3.80 -20.12 12.43
CA GLU A 343 5.00 -20.27 11.63
C GLU A 343 4.93 -21.49 10.69
N ALA A 344 4.25 -22.56 11.09
CA ALA A 344 4.05 -23.74 10.23
C ALA A 344 2.98 -23.51 9.11
N ARG A 345 2.23 -22.40 9.15
CA ARG A 345 1.24 -22.06 8.12
C ARG A 345 1.77 -21.14 7.03
N SER A 346 2.90 -20.48 7.23
CA SER A 346 3.47 -19.53 6.25
C SER A 346 3.93 -20.20 4.96
N ASP A 347 4.24 -21.50 4.99
CA ASP A 347 4.73 -22.27 3.85
C ASP A 347 3.66 -23.11 3.15
N ARG A 348 2.38 -22.98 3.57
CA ARG A 348 1.27 -23.76 2.98
C ARG A 348 0.51 -22.96 1.95
N THR A 349 0.19 -23.62 0.84
CA THR A 349 -0.63 -23.02 -0.20
C THR A 349 -2.10 -22.92 0.23
N PRO A 350 -2.91 -22.03 -0.35
CA PRO A 350 -4.35 -21.99 -0.13
C PRO A 350 -5.04 -23.34 -0.38
N HIS A 351 -4.57 -24.11 -1.36
CA HIS A 351 -4.99 -25.49 -1.62
C HIS A 351 -4.77 -26.38 -0.38
N ASP A 352 -3.54 -26.35 0.20
CA ASP A 352 -3.21 -27.18 1.37
C ASP A 352 -4.07 -26.84 2.58
N LEU A 353 -4.32 -25.53 2.80
CA LEU A 353 -5.14 -25.03 3.90
C LEU A 353 -6.61 -25.44 3.73
N PHE A 354 -7.14 -25.40 2.51
CA PHE A 354 -8.51 -25.82 2.24
C PHE A 354 -8.67 -27.35 2.32
N ALA A 355 -7.69 -28.11 1.83
CA ALA A 355 -7.65 -29.56 1.96
C ALA A 355 -7.58 -30.01 3.44
N GLU A 356 -6.83 -29.28 4.30
CA GLU A 356 -6.81 -29.52 5.75
C GLU A 356 -8.16 -29.21 6.38
N TYR A 357 -8.78 -28.06 6.04
CA TYR A 357 -10.10 -27.67 6.52
C TYR A 357 -11.18 -28.73 6.18
N LEU A 358 -11.19 -29.27 4.95
CA LEU A 358 -12.12 -30.32 4.55
C LEU A 358 -11.90 -31.60 5.38
N ARG A 359 -10.64 -31.97 5.60
CA ARG A 359 -10.26 -33.14 6.39
C ARG A 359 -10.66 -32.99 7.86
N ASP A 360 -10.42 -31.82 8.46
CA ASP A 360 -10.77 -31.52 9.86
C ASP A 360 -12.29 -31.50 10.10
N ASN A 361 -13.07 -31.24 9.05
CA ASN A 361 -14.54 -31.28 9.09
C ASN A 361 -15.12 -32.59 8.54
N GLU A 362 -14.29 -33.62 8.37
CA GLU A 362 -14.69 -34.96 7.87
C GLU A 362 -15.41 -34.92 6.50
N VAL A 363 -15.07 -33.92 5.65
CA VAL A 363 -15.60 -33.75 4.31
C VAL A 363 -14.62 -34.38 3.30
N ASP A 364 -15.02 -35.54 2.71
CA ASP A 364 -14.27 -36.16 1.62
C ASP A 364 -14.97 -35.86 0.29
N ASP A 365 -14.62 -34.71 -0.32
CA ASP A 365 -15.23 -34.26 -1.57
C ASP A 365 -14.13 -33.70 -2.52
N PRO A 366 -13.44 -34.56 -3.29
CA PRO A 366 -12.43 -34.16 -4.25
C PRO A 366 -12.91 -33.13 -5.30
N PRO A 367 -14.15 -33.23 -5.84
CA PRO A 367 -14.72 -32.21 -6.69
C PRO A 367 -14.79 -30.81 -6.05
N LEU A 368 -15.07 -30.72 -4.75
CA LEU A 368 -15.13 -29.45 -4.03
C LEU A 368 -13.75 -28.81 -3.91
N LEU A 369 -12.70 -29.60 -3.70
CA LEU A 369 -11.32 -29.12 -3.67
C LEU A 369 -10.89 -28.58 -5.04
N ALA A 370 -11.23 -29.30 -6.12
CA ALA A 370 -10.95 -28.85 -7.48
C ALA A 370 -11.72 -27.57 -7.86
N LEU A 371 -12.97 -27.44 -7.39
CA LEU A 371 -13.75 -26.20 -7.56
C LEU A 371 -13.13 -25.03 -6.81
N PHE A 372 -12.65 -25.24 -5.57
CA PHE A 372 -11.95 -24.22 -4.81
C PHE A 372 -10.73 -23.71 -5.56
N ASP A 373 -9.90 -24.60 -6.11
CA ASP A 373 -8.72 -24.22 -6.88
C ASP A 373 -9.09 -23.39 -8.10
N SER A 374 -10.13 -23.80 -8.84
CA SER A 374 -10.62 -23.05 -10.01
C SER A 374 -11.11 -21.64 -9.63
N VAL A 375 -11.90 -21.51 -8.56
CA VAL A 375 -12.42 -20.23 -8.08
C VAL A 375 -11.29 -19.36 -7.51
N TYR A 376 -10.35 -19.99 -6.80
CA TYR A 376 -9.18 -19.27 -6.26
C TYR A 376 -8.29 -18.72 -7.38
N GLU A 377 -8.06 -19.51 -8.44
CA GLU A 377 -7.34 -19.05 -9.62
C GLU A 377 -8.06 -17.90 -10.34
N GLU A 378 -9.39 -17.96 -10.48
CA GLU A 378 -10.18 -16.86 -11.05
C GLU A 378 -10.16 -15.58 -10.18
N ALA A 379 -10.18 -15.73 -8.86
CA ALA A 379 -10.19 -14.60 -7.93
C ALA A 379 -8.80 -13.99 -7.71
N SER A 380 -7.73 -14.76 -7.98
CA SER A 380 -6.33 -14.34 -7.78
C SER A 380 -5.70 -13.80 -9.07
N GLY A 381 -6.40 -13.86 -10.18
CA GLY A 381 -6.04 -13.33 -11.51
C GLY A 381 -6.82 -12.10 -11.83
#